data_c4c5671cb9d206a154825bee0aca6bcf
#
_entry.id   c4c5671cb9d206a154825bee0aca6bcf
#
_cell.length_a   1.000
_cell.length_b   1.000
_cell.length_c   1.000
_cell.angle_alpha   90.00
_cell.angle_beta   90.00
_cell.angle_gamma   90.00
#
_symmetry.space_group_name_H-M   'P 1'
#
loop_
_entity.id
_entity.type
_entity.pdbx_description
1 polymer ?
#
loop_
_entity_poly.entity_id
_entity_poly.type
_entity_poly.pdbx_seq_one_letter_code
_entity_poly.pdbx_strand_id
1 'polypeptide(L)'
;MTKKKKKISFPTAFTVLFIVLIIAAILTYVVPAGSYSKLSYDNDSKVFVVTKPDESTNELPATQKTLDKLKIKVSVEKFKDGSINKPVAIPDTYEQVEQKPQGFFEVIEAPIKGVYDTIDIIMFVLILGGVIGVVNSSGAFDAGIAKLSVATKGKEYLLIVIITTLIALGGTTFGLAEETIALYPILVPVFIAAGYDALVCIAALYMGSSIGTMFATVNPFSVVIASNTSGISIASGFIFRIVGLILAVAITIVYIVKYGVKVKKDPSKSIIYEQRKEIQEKF
;
A
#
# COMPACT_ATOMS: atom_id res chain seq x y z
N MET A 1 37.51 29.03 -15.24
CA MET A 1 36.82 28.50 -14.05
C MET A 1 35.37 28.20 -14.40
N THR A 2 35.07 26.98 -14.80
CA THR A 2 33.68 26.55 -15.13
C THR A 2 32.93 26.25 -13.85
N LYS A 3 31.94 27.07 -13.50
CA LYS A 3 31.01 26.79 -12.40
C LYS A 3 30.28 25.45 -12.68
N LYS A 4 30.65 24.38 -11.96
CA LYS A 4 29.86 23.16 -11.89
C LYS A 4 28.45 23.50 -11.41
N LYS A 5 27.45 23.43 -12.29
CA LYS A 5 26.02 23.48 -11.89
C LYS A 5 25.80 22.35 -10.88
N LYS A 6 25.48 22.71 -9.62
CA LYS A 6 25.03 21.74 -8.61
C LYS A 6 23.80 21.02 -9.21
N LYS A 7 23.93 19.74 -9.53
CA LYS A 7 22.77 18.90 -9.84
C LYS A 7 21.92 18.85 -8.54
N ILE A 8 20.72 19.38 -8.61
CA ILE A 8 19.75 19.24 -7.53
C ILE A 8 19.39 17.75 -7.50
N SER A 9 19.87 17.03 -6.49
CA SER A 9 19.46 15.65 -6.25
C SER A 9 18.07 15.66 -5.62
N PHE A 10 17.23 14.69 -5.98
CA PHE A 10 15.94 14.51 -5.34
C PHE A 10 16.14 14.27 -3.83
N PRO A 11 15.33 14.90 -2.96
CA PRO A 11 15.50 14.75 -1.51
C PRO A 11 15.24 13.30 -1.08
N THR A 12 15.84 12.88 0.02
CA THR A 12 15.61 11.55 0.58
C THR A 12 14.17 11.40 1.08
N ALA A 13 13.68 10.17 1.18
CA ALA A 13 12.32 9.89 1.68
C ALA A 13 12.06 10.56 3.05
N PHE A 14 13.03 10.50 3.96
CA PHE A 14 12.93 11.17 5.27
C PHE A 14 12.78 12.68 5.15
N THR A 15 13.52 13.32 4.25
CA THR A 15 13.39 14.76 4.01
C THR A 15 12.00 15.12 3.49
N VAL A 16 11.46 14.32 2.57
CA VAL A 16 10.10 14.53 2.04
C VAL A 16 9.06 14.38 3.17
N LEU A 17 9.18 13.33 3.99
CA LEU A 17 8.26 13.11 5.11
C LEU A 17 8.30 14.26 6.12
N PHE A 18 9.49 14.77 6.45
CA PHE A 18 9.62 15.93 7.33
C PHE A 18 9.01 17.21 6.73
N ILE A 19 9.18 17.44 5.44
CA ILE A 19 8.54 18.58 4.76
C ILE A 19 7.01 18.45 4.84
N VAL A 20 6.46 17.26 4.57
CA VAL A 20 5.01 17.01 4.67
C VAL A 20 4.53 17.21 6.10
N LEU A 21 5.27 16.75 7.11
CA LEU A 21 4.94 16.95 8.52
C LEU A 21 4.88 18.44 8.89
N ILE A 22 5.86 19.22 8.44
CA ILE A 22 5.88 20.68 8.68
C ILE A 22 4.68 21.35 7.99
N ILE A 23 4.40 20.98 6.75
CA ILE A 23 3.23 21.49 6.01
C ILE A 23 1.94 21.14 6.77
N ALA A 24 1.79 19.90 7.23
CA ALA A 24 0.64 19.47 8.01
C ALA A 24 0.50 20.29 9.31
N ALA A 25 1.60 20.51 10.03
CA ALA A 25 1.58 21.34 11.23
C ALA A 25 1.13 22.80 10.93
N ILE A 26 1.64 23.40 9.86
CA ILE A 26 1.20 24.74 9.42
C ILE A 26 -0.29 24.76 9.09
N LEU A 27 -0.78 23.72 8.43
CA LEU A 27 -2.21 23.61 8.08
C LEU A 27 -3.11 23.56 9.30
N THR A 28 -2.64 23.05 10.45
CA THR A 28 -3.42 23.06 11.70
C THR A 28 -3.71 24.46 12.24
N TYR A 29 -3.01 25.48 11.77
CA TYR A 29 -3.27 26.88 12.12
C TYR A 29 -4.29 27.56 11.17
N VAL A 30 -4.45 27.03 9.95
CA VAL A 30 -5.24 27.68 8.89
C VAL A 30 -6.54 26.95 8.65
N VAL A 31 -6.50 25.60 8.70
CA VAL A 31 -7.68 24.76 8.40
C VAL A 31 -8.51 24.60 9.67
N PRO A 32 -9.80 24.98 9.66
CA PRO A 32 -10.68 24.79 10.80
C PRO A 32 -10.75 23.31 11.20
N ALA A 33 -10.60 23.03 12.50
CA ALA A 33 -10.76 21.67 13.01
C ALA A 33 -12.23 21.26 13.04
N GLY A 34 -12.51 20.02 12.66
CA GLY A 34 -13.87 19.47 12.72
C GLY A 34 -13.83 17.95 12.84
N SER A 35 -14.88 17.39 13.44
CA SER A 35 -15.02 15.96 13.62
C SER A 35 -16.48 15.54 13.40
N TYR A 36 -16.62 14.25 13.08
CA TYR A 36 -17.92 13.58 13.07
C TYR A 36 -18.17 12.90 14.41
N SER A 37 -19.43 12.76 14.81
CA SER A 37 -19.79 11.79 15.85
C SER A 37 -19.40 10.39 15.39
N LYS A 38 -18.95 9.54 16.31
CA LYS A 38 -18.49 8.19 16.04
C LYS A 38 -19.35 7.17 16.74
N LEU A 39 -19.64 6.06 16.07
CA LEU A 39 -20.33 4.90 16.61
C LEU A 39 -19.33 3.78 16.87
N SER A 40 -19.29 3.27 18.10
CA SER A 40 -18.55 2.05 18.46
C SER A 40 -19.51 1.03 19.08
N TYR A 41 -19.13 -0.24 19.03
CA TYR A 41 -19.85 -1.32 19.74
C TYR A 41 -19.06 -1.70 20.99
N ASP A 42 -19.74 -1.65 22.12
CA ASP A 42 -19.19 -2.15 23.37
C ASP A 42 -19.56 -3.62 23.54
N ASN A 43 -18.54 -4.48 23.57
CA ASN A 43 -18.73 -5.93 23.71
C ASN A 43 -19.18 -6.35 25.10
N ASP A 44 -18.87 -5.57 26.13
CA ASP A 44 -19.19 -5.88 27.53
C ASP A 44 -20.66 -5.56 27.84
N SER A 45 -21.08 -4.36 27.51
CA SER A 45 -22.46 -3.90 27.71
C SER A 45 -23.42 -4.27 26.58
N LYS A 46 -22.89 -4.75 25.42
CA LYS A 46 -23.64 -5.11 24.20
C LYS A 46 -24.53 -3.98 23.66
N VAL A 47 -24.04 -2.76 23.78
CA VAL A 47 -24.70 -1.55 23.27
C VAL A 47 -23.85 -0.85 22.24
N PHE A 48 -24.47 0.04 21.46
CA PHE A 48 -23.75 1.01 20.69
C PHE A 48 -23.43 2.24 21.53
N VAL A 49 -22.20 2.72 21.47
CA VAL A 49 -21.75 3.96 22.09
C VAL A 49 -21.53 5.00 20.99
N VAL A 50 -22.28 6.08 21.04
CA VAL A 50 -22.08 7.25 20.19
C VAL A 50 -21.19 8.24 20.94
N THR A 51 -20.01 8.50 20.41
CA THR A 51 -19.09 9.53 20.91
C THR A 51 -19.21 10.76 20.03
N LYS A 52 -19.61 11.89 20.59
CA LYS A 52 -19.70 13.17 19.89
C LYS A 52 -18.34 13.87 19.80
N PRO A 53 -18.21 14.92 18.94
CA PRO A 53 -17.01 15.73 18.86
C PRO A 53 -16.57 16.41 20.17
N ASP A 54 -17.50 16.68 21.09
CA ASP A 54 -17.28 17.21 22.44
C ASP A 54 -16.87 16.14 23.47
N GLU A 55 -16.58 14.92 22.99
CA GLU A 55 -16.24 13.73 23.80
C GLU A 55 -17.41 13.20 24.67
N SER A 56 -18.59 13.79 24.59
CA SER A 56 -19.77 13.24 25.26
C SER A 56 -20.20 11.92 24.62
N THR A 57 -20.62 10.97 25.45
CA THR A 57 -21.02 9.64 25.01
C THR A 57 -22.52 9.41 25.29
N ASN A 58 -23.20 8.76 24.35
CA ASN A 58 -24.57 8.31 24.49
C ASN A 58 -24.66 6.83 24.11
N GLU A 59 -25.34 6.04 24.95
CA GLU A 59 -25.60 4.63 24.68
C GLU A 59 -26.90 4.46 23.90
N LEU A 60 -26.88 3.58 22.90
CA LEU A 60 -28.03 3.21 22.09
C LEU A 60 -28.12 1.69 21.98
N PRO A 61 -29.34 1.13 21.86
CA PRO A 61 -29.52 -0.30 21.67
C PRO A 61 -28.77 -0.78 20.38
N ALA A 62 -28.03 -1.90 20.51
CA ALA A 62 -27.30 -2.49 19.37
C ALA A 62 -28.27 -3.28 18.47
N THR A 63 -29.07 -2.55 17.70
CA THR A 63 -30.05 -3.08 16.76
C THR A 63 -29.85 -2.53 15.35
N GLN A 64 -30.33 -3.27 14.33
CA GLN A 64 -30.31 -2.80 12.94
C GLN A 64 -31.06 -1.48 12.78
N LYS A 65 -32.20 -1.34 13.49
CA LYS A 65 -33.02 -0.11 13.48
C LYS A 65 -32.24 1.12 13.95
N THR A 66 -31.30 0.97 14.88
CA THR A 66 -30.39 2.04 15.33
C THR A 66 -29.44 2.44 14.21
N LEU A 67 -28.83 1.47 13.53
CA LEU A 67 -27.93 1.74 12.40
C LEU A 67 -28.64 2.42 11.25
N ASP A 68 -29.85 1.96 10.90
CA ASP A 68 -30.66 2.55 9.84
C ASP A 68 -31.03 4.01 10.16
N LYS A 69 -31.39 4.30 11.42
CA LYS A 69 -31.66 5.67 11.90
C LYS A 69 -30.44 6.57 11.81
N LEU A 70 -29.26 6.02 12.06
CA LEU A 70 -27.98 6.72 11.96
C LEU A 70 -27.43 6.74 10.52
N LYS A 71 -28.18 6.24 9.54
CA LYS A 71 -27.78 6.12 8.12
C LYS A 71 -26.51 5.30 7.89
N ILE A 72 -26.18 4.38 8.80
CA ILE A 72 -25.02 3.49 8.70
C ILE A 72 -25.47 2.21 7.98
N LYS A 73 -25.02 2.04 6.74
CA LYS A 73 -25.42 0.95 5.84
C LYS A 73 -24.62 -0.35 6.07
N VAL A 74 -24.59 -0.81 7.32
CA VAL A 74 -23.87 -2.02 7.73
C VAL A 74 -24.80 -2.89 8.56
N SER A 75 -24.65 -4.22 8.48
CA SER A 75 -25.38 -5.15 9.34
C SER A 75 -24.87 -5.09 10.78
N VAL A 76 -25.76 -5.16 11.74
CA VAL A 76 -25.44 -5.16 13.18
C VAL A 76 -24.54 -6.35 13.57
N GLU A 77 -24.66 -7.49 12.86
CA GLU A 77 -23.84 -8.68 13.09
C GLU A 77 -22.34 -8.38 12.95
N LYS A 78 -21.96 -7.49 12.02
CA LYS A 78 -20.55 -7.13 11.79
C LYS A 78 -19.90 -6.36 12.93
N PHE A 79 -20.69 -5.69 13.75
CA PHE A 79 -20.22 -5.11 14.99
C PHE A 79 -20.10 -6.17 16.09
N LYS A 80 -21.05 -7.11 16.13
CA LYS A 80 -21.10 -8.16 17.16
C LYS A 80 -20.04 -9.25 16.94
N ASP A 81 -19.69 -9.55 15.70
CA ASP A 81 -18.67 -10.54 15.32
C ASP A 81 -17.24 -9.96 15.31
N GLY A 82 -17.09 -8.65 15.62
CA GLY A 82 -15.80 -7.98 15.64
C GLY A 82 -15.22 -7.64 14.27
N SER A 83 -15.97 -7.87 13.17
CA SER A 83 -15.55 -7.46 11.82
C SER A 83 -15.39 -5.94 11.72
N ILE A 84 -16.14 -5.19 12.55
CA ILE A 84 -15.98 -3.76 12.75
C ILE A 84 -15.60 -3.53 14.21
N ASN A 85 -14.33 -3.28 14.45
CA ASN A 85 -13.74 -3.07 15.76
C ASN A 85 -13.23 -1.64 15.99
N LYS A 86 -13.41 -0.76 15.01
CA LYS A 86 -13.06 0.66 15.12
C LYS A 86 -14.30 1.53 15.09
N PRO A 87 -14.28 2.70 15.74
CA PRO A 87 -15.38 3.64 15.68
C PRO A 87 -15.68 4.08 14.25
N VAL A 88 -16.95 4.05 13.85
CA VAL A 88 -17.44 4.43 12.52
C VAL A 88 -18.01 5.84 12.59
N ALA A 89 -17.66 6.70 11.64
CA ALA A 89 -18.22 8.04 11.55
C ALA A 89 -19.71 7.99 11.20
N ILE A 90 -20.52 8.79 11.90
CA ILE A 90 -21.96 8.91 11.65
C ILE A 90 -22.17 9.98 10.59
N PRO A 91 -22.83 9.69 9.45
CA PRO A 91 -23.13 10.67 8.42
C PRO A 91 -23.92 11.89 8.94
N ASP A 92 -23.69 13.04 8.34
CA ASP A 92 -24.39 14.29 8.62
C ASP A 92 -24.19 14.85 10.05
N THR A 93 -23.18 14.39 10.80
CA THR A 93 -22.86 14.85 12.15
C THR A 93 -21.56 15.63 12.25
N TYR A 94 -21.11 16.22 11.13
CA TYR A 94 -19.90 17.04 11.16
C TYR A 94 -20.12 18.31 11.96
N GLU A 95 -19.25 18.55 12.94
CA GLU A 95 -19.23 19.73 13.77
C GLU A 95 -17.82 20.32 13.81
N GLN A 96 -17.72 21.66 13.85
CA GLN A 96 -16.45 22.31 14.12
C GLN A 96 -16.09 22.13 15.60
N VAL A 97 -14.84 21.76 15.84
CA VAL A 97 -14.28 21.63 17.20
C VAL A 97 -13.24 22.69 17.45
N GLU A 98 -12.85 22.85 18.71
CA GLU A 98 -11.78 23.76 19.08
C GLU A 98 -10.47 23.41 18.33
N GLN A 99 -9.90 24.41 17.71
CA GLN A 99 -8.67 24.27 16.97
C GLN A 99 -7.49 24.09 17.92
N LYS A 100 -6.74 22.98 17.73
CA LYS A 100 -5.51 22.69 18.52
C LYS A 100 -4.29 22.77 17.58
N PRO A 101 -3.74 23.98 17.36
CA PRO A 101 -2.57 24.16 16.48
C PRO A 101 -1.38 23.37 17.00
N GLN A 102 -0.70 22.67 16.11
CA GLN A 102 0.45 21.84 16.47
C GLN A 102 1.74 22.67 16.40
N GLY A 103 2.41 22.83 17.53
CA GLY A 103 3.63 23.60 17.66
C GLY A 103 4.90 22.78 17.37
N PHE A 104 6.04 23.35 17.77
CA PHE A 104 7.36 22.74 17.54
C PHE A 104 7.54 21.39 18.27
N PHE A 105 7.06 21.30 19.50
CA PHE A 105 7.21 20.07 20.29
C PHE A 105 6.36 18.93 19.72
N GLU A 106 5.15 19.22 19.29
CA GLU A 106 4.23 18.26 18.67
C GLU A 106 4.79 17.74 17.33
N VAL A 107 5.47 18.60 16.57
CA VAL A 107 6.16 18.20 15.33
C VAL A 107 7.30 17.23 15.61
N ILE A 108 8.06 17.43 16.71
CA ILE A 108 9.14 16.49 17.10
C ILE A 108 8.57 15.19 17.66
N GLU A 109 7.46 15.27 18.39
CA GLU A 109 6.81 14.10 18.99
C GLU A 109 6.06 13.23 17.95
N ALA A 110 5.56 13.83 16.87
CA ALA A 110 4.76 13.15 15.86
C ALA A 110 5.42 11.89 15.25
N PRO A 111 6.72 11.88 14.88
CA PRO A 111 7.38 10.66 14.42
C PRO A 111 7.41 9.55 15.47
N ILE A 112 7.58 9.90 16.74
CA ILE A 112 7.61 8.93 17.85
C ILE A 112 6.21 8.32 18.04
N LYS A 113 5.18 9.16 18.09
CA LYS A 113 3.78 8.69 18.13
C LYS A 113 3.45 7.83 16.93
N GLY A 114 3.86 8.24 15.72
CA GLY A 114 3.66 7.45 14.50
C GLY A 114 4.28 6.06 14.58
N VAL A 115 5.46 5.89 15.17
CA VAL A 115 6.06 4.57 15.41
C VAL A 115 5.21 3.75 16.38
N TYR A 116 4.74 4.34 17.48
CA TYR A 116 3.86 3.63 18.41
C TYR A 116 2.53 3.23 17.78
N ASP A 117 1.91 4.10 17.02
CA ASP A 117 0.61 3.86 16.37
C ASP A 117 0.67 2.80 15.25
N THR A 118 1.88 2.53 14.73
CA THR A 118 2.11 1.58 13.64
C THR A 118 3.04 0.43 14.01
N ILE A 119 3.29 0.20 15.30
CA ILE A 119 4.26 -0.79 15.78
C ILE A 119 3.91 -2.22 15.32
N ASP A 120 2.65 -2.55 15.24
CA ASP A 120 2.15 -3.83 14.74
C ASP A 120 2.51 -4.02 13.25
N ILE A 121 2.39 -2.98 12.43
CA ILE A 121 2.80 -2.99 11.01
C ILE A 121 4.32 -3.12 10.90
N ILE A 122 5.08 -2.36 11.70
CA ILE A 122 6.54 -2.42 11.73
C ILE A 122 7.01 -3.83 12.10
N MET A 123 6.44 -4.41 13.15
CA MET A 123 6.77 -5.78 13.58
C MET A 123 6.39 -6.81 12.52
N PHE A 124 5.23 -6.66 11.88
CA PHE A 124 4.82 -7.53 10.78
C PHE A 124 5.83 -7.51 9.62
N VAL A 125 6.24 -6.32 9.18
CA VAL A 125 7.23 -6.14 8.10
C VAL A 125 8.58 -6.73 8.48
N LEU A 126 9.04 -6.54 9.72
CA LEU A 126 10.30 -7.11 10.21
C LEU A 126 10.26 -8.63 10.25
N ILE A 127 9.17 -9.23 10.76
CA ILE A 127 9.00 -10.69 10.79
C ILE A 127 8.95 -11.24 9.37
N LEU A 128 8.19 -10.63 8.48
CA LEU A 128 8.08 -11.05 7.09
C LEU A 128 9.44 -10.94 6.36
N GLY A 129 10.17 -9.84 6.57
CA GLY A 129 11.53 -9.69 6.07
C GLY A 129 12.48 -10.77 6.58
N GLY A 130 12.36 -11.16 7.85
CA GLY A 130 13.09 -12.27 8.43
C GLY A 130 12.76 -13.61 7.76
N VAL A 131 11.48 -13.89 7.53
CA VAL A 131 11.04 -15.10 6.82
C VAL A 131 11.58 -15.12 5.39
N ILE A 132 11.50 -14.02 4.66
CA ILE A 132 12.08 -13.89 3.32
C ILE A 132 13.59 -14.12 3.36
N GLY A 133 14.29 -13.57 4.37
CA GLY A 133 15.73 -13.79 4.57
C GLY A 133 16.08 -15.27 4.76
N VAL A 134 15.30 -16.00 5.57
CA VAL A 134 15.49 -17.46 5.78
C VAL A 134 15.22 -18.22 4.48
N VAL A 135 14.14 -17.92 3.77
CA VAL A 135 13.85 -18.56 2.46
C VAL A 135 14.95 -18.27 1.44
N ASN A 136 15.48 -17.05 1.42
CA ASN A 136 16.61 -16.71 0.55
C ASN A 136 17.87 -17.48 0.92
N SER A 137 18.22 -17.55 2.21
CA SER A 137 19.41 -18.30 2.68
C SER A 137 19.30 -19.81 2.45
N SER A 138 18.10 -20.36 2.31
CA SER A 138 17.88 -21.77 1.97
C SER A 138 18.15 -22.09 0.49
N GLY A 139 18.39 -21.10 -0.37
CA GLY A 139 18.54 -21.26 -1.82
C GLY A 139 17.22 -21.56 -2.56
N ALA A 140 16.09 -21.51 -1.86
CA ALA A 140 14.78 -21.84 -2.45
C ALA A 140 14.39 -20.85 -3.58
N PHE A 141 14.71 -19.56 -3.40
CA PHE A 141 14.49 -18.56 -4.43
C PHE A 141 15.35 -18.81 -5.67
N ASP A 142 16.65 -19.09 -5.48
CA ASP A 142 17.57 -19.37 -6.59
C ASP A 142 17.12 -20.60 -7.39
N ALA A 143 16.73 -21.67 -6.70
CA ALA A 143 16.21 -22.88 -7.33
C ALA A 143 14.89 -22.62 -8.08
N GLY A 144 13.97 -21.88 -7.47
CA GLY A 144 12.70 -21.49 -8.09
C GLY A 144 12.91 -20.66 -9.34
N ILE A 145 13.81 -19.68 -9.28
CA ILE A 145 14.16 -18.78 -10.37
C ILE A 145 14.87 -19.53 -11.50
N ALA A 146 15.84 -20.40 -11.18
CA ALA A 146 16.50 -21.23 -12.16
C ALA A 146 15.48 -22.08 -12.92
N LYS A 147 14.54 -22.72 -12.22
CA LYS A 147 13.46 -23.49 -12.82
C LYS A 147 12.55 -22.64 -13.69
N LEU A 148 12.17 -21.44 -13.21
CA LEU A 148 11.35 -20.50 -13.99
C LEU A 148 12.07 -20.03 -15.23
N SER A 149 13.36 -19.68 -15.15
CA SER A 149 14.17 -19.27 -16.29
C SER A 149 14.27 -20.38 -17.36
N VAL A 150 14.47 -21.63 -16.95
CA VAL A 150 14.45 -22.76 -17.88
C VAL A 150 13.07 -22.97 -18.50
N ALA A 151 12.02 -22.92 -17.69
CA ALA A 151 10.64 -23.12 -18.15
C ALA A 151 10.17 -22.01 -19.12
N THR A 152 10.72 -20.80 -18.99
CA THR A 152 10.36 -19.67 -19.87
C THR A 152 11.32 -19.49 -21.06
N LYS A 153 12.32 -20.36 -21.22
CA LYS A 153 13.29 -20.30 -22.33
C LYS A 153 12.59 -20.29 -23.69
N GLY A 154 12.91 -19.29 -24.51
CA GLY A 154 12.25 -19.07 -25.82
C GLY A 154 10.91 -18.32 -25.74
N LYS A 155 10.37 -18.14 -24.53
CA LYS A 155 9.15 -17.36 -24.26
C LYS A 155 9.35 -16.47 -23.05
N GLU A 156 10.48 -15.76 -22.98
CA GLU A 156 10.91 -15.02 -21.79
C GLU A 156 9.95 -13.90 -21.39
N TYR A 157 9.05 -13.47 -22.31
CA TYR A 157 7.95 -12.56 -21.97
C TYR A 157 7.02 -13.13 -20.90
N LEU A 158 6.94 -14.47 -20.78
CA LEU A 158 6.16 -15.13 -19.72
C LEU A 158 6.72 -14.82 -18.33
N LEU A 159 8.03 -14.57 -18.21
CA LEU A 159 8.61 -14.13 -16.95
C LEU A 159 7.98 -12.81 -16.47
N ILE A 160 7.83 -11.84 -17.39
CA ILE A 160 7.14 -10.57 -17.10
C ILE A 160 5.71 -10.84 -16.68
N VAL A 161 4.97 -11.65 -17.45
CA VAL A 161 3.55 -11.97 -17.18
C VAL A 161 3.39 -12.60 -15.81
N ILE A 162 4.18 -13.64 -15.51
CA ILE A 162 4.07 -14.41 -14.27
C ILE A 162 4.41 -13.52 -13.08
N ILE A 163 5.55 -12.83 -13.10
CA ILE A 163 5.99 -11.99 -11.97
C ILE A 163 5.01 -10.85 -11.73
N THR A 164 4.61 -10.10 -12.79
CA THR A 164 3.66 -8.99 -12.63
C THR A 164 2.31 -9.49 -12.05
N THR A 165 1.82 -10.64 -12.53
CA THR A 165 0.55 -11.20 -12.04
C THR A 165 0.65 -11.66 -10.59
N LEU A 166 1.71 -12.38 -10.21
CA LEU A 166 1.91 -12.85 -8.83
C LEU A 166 2.03 -11.68 -7.85
N ILE A 167 2.79 -10.65 -8.22
CA ILE A 167 2.94 -9.45 -7.39
C ILE A 167 1.62 -8.67 -7.29
N ALA A 168 0.86 -8.56 -8.40
CA ALA A 168 -0.45 -7.93 -8.36
C ALA A 168 -1.46 -8.71 -7.49
N LEU A 169 -1.42 -10.05 -7.52
CA LEU A 169 -2.20 -10.88 -6.61
C LEU A 169 -1.81 -10.67 -5.14
N GLY A 170 -0.52 -10.54 -4.84
CA GLY A 170 -0.06 -10.18 -3.50
C GLY A 170 -0.53 -8.80 -3.07
N GLY A 171 -0.42 -7.79 -3.94
CA GLY A 171 -0.89 -6.42 -3.67
C GLY A 171 -2.40 -6.34 -3.42
N THR A 172 -3.21 -7.07 -4.20
CA THR A 172 -4.67 -7.04 -4.06
C THR A 172 -5.19 -7.81 -2.85
N THR A 173 -4.45 -8.83 -2.37
CA THR A 173 -4.87 -9.69 -1.26
C THR A 173 -4.37 -9.18 0.10
N PHE A 174 -3.08 -9.14 0.31
CA PHE A 174 -2.47 -8.76 1.59
C PHE A 174 -1.67 -7.46 1.55
N GLY A 175 -1.68 -6.74 0.42
CA GLY A 175 -1.07 -5.41 0.33
C GLY A 175 0.43 -5.46 0.11
N LEU A 176 0.93 -6.49 -0.61
CA LEU A 176 2.35 -6.65 -0.91
C LEU A 176 2.91 -5.37 -1.58
N ALA A 177 3.76 -4.65 -0.88
CA ALA A 177 4.36 -3.38 -1.33
C ALA A 177 5.84 -3.33 -0.96
N GLU A 178 6.18 -2.95 0.26
CA GLU A 178 7.55 -2.76 0.74
C GLU A 178 8.36 -4.06 0.72
N GLU A 179 7.72 -5.20 0.92
CA GLU A 179 8.34 -6.52 0.90
C GLU A 179 8.91 -6.86 -0.48
N THR A 180 8.37 -6.25 -1.54
CA THR A 180 8.91 -6.42 -2.91
C THR A 180 10.35 -5.95 -3.03
N ILE A 181 10.83 -5.07 -2.14
CA ILE A 181 12.20 -4.57 -2.11
C ILE A 181 13.20 -5.73 -2.00
N ALA A 182 12.89 -6.73 -1.19
CA ALA A 182 13.73 -7.92 -1.02
C ALA A 182 13.83 -8.78 -2.29
N LEU A 183 12.91 -8.64 -3.23
CA LEU A 183 12.89 -9.40 -4.47
C LEU A 183 13.77 -8.78 -5.58
N TYR A 184 14.11 -7.50 -5.51
CA TYR A 184 14.92 -6.84 -6.54
C TYR A 184 16.31 -7.48 -6.71
N PRO A 185 17.11 -7.71 -5.65
CA PRO A 185 18.42 -8.32 -5.79
C PRO A 185 18.37 -9.72 -6.43
N ILE A 186 17.25 -10.42 -6.25
CA ILE A 186 17.05 -11.79 -6.72
C ILE A 186 16.57 -11.79 -8.17
N LEU A 187 15.59 -10.95 -8.51
CA LEU A 187 14.94 -10.99 -9.82
C LEU A 187 15.66 -10.15 -10.90
N VAL A 188 16.35 -9.08 -10.52
CA VAL A 188 17.08 -8.24 -11.50
C VAL A 188 18.09 -9.05 -12.31
N PRO A 189 18.98 -9.89 -11.70
CA PRO A 189 19.89 -10.75 -12.45
C PRO A 189 19.18 -11.68 -13.44
N VAL A 190 18.02 -12.21 -13.05
CA VAL A 190 17.22 -13.12 -13.89
C VAL A 190 16.67 -12.42 -15.11
N PHE A 191 16.13 -11.22 -14.95
CA PHE A 191 15.62 -10.43 -16.06
C PHE A 191 16.77 -10.01 -17.02
N ILE A 192 17.94 -9.68 -16.46
CA ILE A 192 19.15 -9.40 -17.28
C ILE A 192 19.57 -10.65 -18.03
N ALA A 193 19.63 -11.81 -17.41
CA ALA A 193 19.94 -13.08 -18.05
C ALA A 193 18.92 -13.49 -19.14
N ALA A 194 17.63 -13.10 -18.96
CA ALA A 194 16.59 -13.28 -19.95
C ALA A 194 16.70 -12.31 -21.16
N GLY A 195 17.66 -11.37 -21.11
CA GLY A 195 17.93 -10.39 -22.19
C GLY A 195 17.16 -9.08 -22.04
N TYR A 196 16.55 -8.82 -20.87
CA TYR A 196 15.90 -7.57 -20.53
C TYR A 196 16.86 -6.62 -19.80
N ASP A 197 16.43 -5.40 -19.55
CA ASP A 197 17.12 -4.49 -18.64
C ASP A 197 16.53 -4.55 -17.22
N ALA A 198 17.21 -3.96 -16.25
CA ALA A 198 16.75 -3.90 -14.87
C ALA A 198 15.42 -3.14 -14.73
N LEU A 199 15.14 -2.19 -15.61
CA LEU A 199 13.91 -1.40 -15.58
C LEU A 199 12.67 -2.27 -15.85
N VAL A 200 12.78 -3.30 -16.71
CA VAL A 200 11.68 -4.27 -16.94
C VAL A 200 11.35 -5.02 -15.65
N CYS A 201 12.37 -5.45 -14.88
CA CYS A 201 12.16 -6.08 -13.59
C CYS A 201 11.49 -5.13 -12.59
N ILE A 202 12.04 -3.91 -12.47
CA ILE A 202 11.50 -2.88 -11.58
C ILE A 202 10.05 -2.59 -11.94
N ALA A 203 9.74 -2.42 -13.22
CA ALA A 203 8.38 -2.18 -13.68
C ALA A 203 7.44 -3.36 -13.34
N ALA A 204 7.88 -4.61 -13.53
CA ALA A 204 7.07 -5.79 -13.22
C ALA A 204 6.72 -5.87 -11.72
N LEU A 205 7.68 -5.60 -10.85
CA LEU A 205 7.48 -5.61 -9.40
C LEU A 205 6.66 -4.40 -8.93
N TYR A 206 7.12 -3.20 -9.25
CA TYR A 206 6.53 -1.96 -8.74
C TYR A 206 5.12 -1.72 -9.28
N MET A 207 4.94 -1.82 -10.61
CA MET A 207 3.60 -1.63 -11.21
C MET A 207 2.66 -2.78 -10.83
N GLY A 208 3.17 -4.02 -10.74
CA GLY A 208 2.38 -5.16 -10.26
C GLY A 208 1.80 -4.89 -8.87
N SER A 209 2.65 -4.55 -7.91
CA SER A 209 2.26 -4.20 -6.53
C SER A 209 1.29 -3.01 -6.50
N SER A 210 1.64 -1.92 -7.17
CA SER A 210 0.85 -0.69 -7.18
C SER A 210 -0.56 -0.90 -7.75
N ILE A 211 -0.69 -1.64 -8.85
CA ILE A 211 -1.98 -1.95 -9.46
C ILE A 211 -2.78 -2.95 -8.61
N GLY A 212 -2.08 -3.94 -8.02
CA GLY A 212 -2.71 -4.85 -7.07
C GLY A 212 -3.32 -4.10 -5.89
N THR A 213 -2.61 -3.17 -5.31
CA THR A 213 -3.10 -2.33 -4.20
C THR A 213 -4.17 -1.33 -4.65
N MET A 214 -4.03 -0.73 -5.84
CA MET A 214 -5.03 0.21 -6.40
C MET A 214 -6.40 -0.45 -6.59
N PHE A 215 -6.42 -1.68 -7.08
CA PHE A 215 -7.63 -2.49 -7.25
C PHE A 215 -7.69 -3.61 -6.20
N ALA A 216 -7.40 -3.25 -4.94
CA ALA A 216 -7.38 -4.19 -3.85
C ALA A 216 -8.73 -4.88 -3.63
N THR A 217 -8.73 -6.19 -3.48
CA THR A 217 -9.95 -6.99 -3.27
C THR A 217 -10.25 -7.20 -1.78
N VAL A 218 -9.26 -7.66 -1.04
CA VAL A 218 -9.37 -7.97 0.41
C VAL A 218 -8.19 -7.43 1.22
N ASN A 219 -7.37 -6.58 0.62
CA ASN A 219 -6.20 -5.98 1.25
C ASN A 219 -6.56 -5.30 2.59
N PRO A 220 -5.96 -5.71 3.71
CA PRO A 220 -6.29 -5.21 5.04
C PRO A 220 -5.97 -3.71 5.21
N PHE A 221 -4.90 -3.23 4.59
CA PHE A 221 -4.43 -1.85 4.74
C PHE A 221 -5.27 -0.82 3.96
N SER A 222 -5.85 -1.22 2.83
CA SER A 222 -6.67 -0.32 2.01
C SER A 222 -8.16 -0.64 2.12
N VAL A 223 -8.58 -1.86 1.78
CA VAL A 223 -10.00 -2.21 1.70
C VAL A 223 -10.63 -2.36 3.07
N VAL A 224 -9.98 -3.10 3.98
CA VAL A 224 -10.58 -3.34 5.31
C VAL A 224 -10.66 -2.04 6.10
N ILE A 225 -9.58 -1.27 6.17
CA ILE A 225 -9.57 0.00 6.89
C ILE A 225 -10.57 0.99 6.28
N ALA A 226 -10.56 1.15 4.94
CA ALA A 226 -11.47 2.07 4.28
C ALA A 226 -12.94 1.66 4.46
N SER A 227 -13.26 0.37 4.33
CA SER A 227 -14.62 -0.13 4.53
C SER A 227 -15.08 0.04 5.97
N ASN A 228 -14.23 -0.28 6.95
CA ASN A 228 -14.54 -0.10 8.37
C ASN A 228 -14.72 1.38 8.72
N THR A 229 -13.88 2.26 8.19
CA THR A 229 -13.99 3.71 8.42
C THR A 229 -15.26 4.29 7.79
N SER A 230 -15.63 3.78 6.60
CA SER A 230 -16.83 4.23 5.89
C SER A 230 -18.11 3.57 6.35
N GLY A 231 -18.04 2.60 7.27
CA GLY A 231 -19.20 1.84 7.76
C GLY A 231 -19.87 0.98 6.68
N ILE A 232 -19.13 0.52 5.67
CA ILE A 232 -19.64 -0.31 4.59
C ILE A 232 -19.02 -1.71 4.62
N SER A 233 -19.70 -2.67 3.97
CA SER A 233 -19.17 -4.03 3.84
C SER A 233 -17.88 -4.04 2.99
N ILE A 234 -16.90 -4.85 3.40
CA ILE A 234 -15.68 -5.15 2.62
C ILE A 234 -16.04 -5.68 1.21
N ALA A 235 -17.15 -6.39 1.09
CA ALA A 235 -17.65 -6.91 -0.19
C ALA A 235 -18.26 -5.81 -1.10
N SER A 236 -18.50 -4.61 -0.59
CA SER A 236 -19.05 -3.51 -1.40
C SER A 236 -18.07 -3.15 -2.53
N GLY A 237 -18.55 -3.20 -3.78
CA GLY A 237 -17.74 -2.90 -4.96
C GLY A 237 -16.72 -4.00 -5.34
N PHE A 238 -16.75 -5.18 -4.73
CA PHE A 238 -15.79 -6.27 -4.98
C PHE A 238 -15.69 -6.66 -6.46
N ILE A 239 -16.81 -6.79 -7.16
CA ILE A 239 -16.83 -7.13 -8.59
C ILE A 239 -16.14 -6.05 -9.43
N PHE A 240 -16.42 -4.78 -9.16
CA PHE A 240 -15.78 -3.67 -9.87
C PHE A 240 -14.26 -3.66 -9.64
N ARG A 241 -13.82 -3.98 -8.41
CA ARG A 241 -12.38 -4.08 -8.08
C ARG A 241 -11.72 -5.22 -8.83
N ILE A 242 -12.37 -6.40 -8.93
CA ILE A 242 -11.83 -7.52 -9.71
C ILE A 242 -11.74 -7.18 -11.20
N VAL A 243 -12.79 -6.63 -11.78
CA VAL A 243 -12.79 -6.24 -13.19
C VAL A 243 -11.71 -5.19 -13.46
N GLY A 244 -11.61 -4.16 -12.59
CA GLY A 244 -10.57 -3.16 -12.67
C GLY A 244 -9.16 -3.75 -12.54
N LEU A 245 -8.95 -4.70 -11.62
CA LEU A 245 -7.69 -5.41 -11.45
C LEU A 245 -7.28 -6.15 -12.72
N ILE A 246 -8.18 -6.96 -13.28
CA ILE A 246 -7.89 -7.75 -14.47
C ILE A 246 -7.52 -6.84 -15.65
N LEU A 247 -8.30 -5.80 -15.90
CA LEU A 247 -8.05 -4.85 -16.98
C LEU A 247 -6.72 -4.09 -16.77
N ALA A 248 -6.47 -3.59 -15.57
CA ALA A 248 -5.26 -2.82 -15.27
C ALA A 248 -4.00 -3.71 -15.33
N VAL A 249 -4.04 -4.92 -14.79
CA VAL A 249 -2.95 -5.89 -14.89
C VAL A 249 -2.67 -6.26 -16.35
N ALA A 250 -3.71 -6.52 -17.15
CA ALA A 250 -3.54 -6.83 -18.57
C ALA A 250 -2.87 -5.67 -19.33
N ILE A 251 -3.35 -4.43 -19.15
CA ILE A 251 -2.77 -3.23 -19.76
C ILE A 251 -1.29 -3.07 -19.36
N THR A 252 -1.00 -3.24 -18.07
CA THR A 252 0.35 -3.13 -17.51
C THR A 252 1.28 -4.18 -18.11
N ILE A 253 0.86 -5.43 -18.15
CA ILE A 253 1.64 -6.52 -18.73
C ILE A 253 1.93 -6.22 -20.22
N VAL A 254 0.93 -5.81 -20.99
CA VAL A 254 1.12 -5.47 -22.40
C VAL A 254 2.13 -4.33 -22.58
N TYR A 255 2.08 -3.32 -21.71
CA TYR A 255 3.01 -2.20 -21.75
C TYR A 255 4.45 -2.65 -21.44
N ILE A 256 4.64 -3.40 -20.34
CA ILE A 256 5.95 -3.88 -19.91
C ILE A 256 6.54 -4.84 -20.95
N VAL A 257 5.72 -5.77 -21.47
CA VAL A 257 6.15 -6.73 -22.51
C VAL A 257 6.57 -6.01 -23.78
N LYS A 258 5.81 -5.02 -24.27
CA LYS A 258 6.18 -4.22 -25.45
C LYS A 258 7.53 -3.51 -25.26
N TYR A 259 7.74 -2.91 -24.10
CA TYR A 259 9.02 -2.29 -23.77
C TYR A 259 10.15 -3.32 -23.67
N GLY A 260 9.94 -4.41 -22.95
CA GLY A 260 10.91 -5.48 -22.77
C GLY A 260 11.34 -6.12 -24.10
N VAL A 261 10.39 -6.43 -24.98
CA VAL A 261 10.68 -6.97 -26.34
C VAL A 261 11.48 -5.96 -27.16
N LYS A 262 11.19 -4.66 -27.06
CA LYS A 262 11.92 -3.61 -27.75
C LYS A 262 13.38 -3.56 -27.28
N VAL A 263 13.61 -3.59 -25.96
CA VAL A 263 14.95 -3.56 -25.34
C VAL A 263 15.72 -4.85 -25.64
N LYS A 264 15.05 -6.00 -25.60
CA LYS A 264 15.66 -7.30 -25.91
C LYS A 264 16.17 -7.37 -27.36
N LYS A 265 15.41 -6.80 -28.31
CA LYS A 265 15.81 -6.72 -29.72
C LYS A 265 16.94 -5.73 -29.96
N ASP A 266 16.93 -4.62 -29.27
CA ASP A 266 17.88 -3.54 -29.43
C ASP A 266 18.15 -2.88 -28.06
N PRO A 267 19.22 -3.30 -27.37
CA PRO A 267 19.56 -2.77 -26.04
C PRO A 267 19.79 -1.26 -26.01
N SER A 268 20.15 -0.63 -27.12
CA SER A 268 20.34 0.84 -27.16
C SER A 268 19.04 1.61 -26.95
N LYS A 269 17.88 0.96 -27.08
CA LYS A 269 16.54 1.53 -26.83
C LYS A 269 16.13 1.47 -25.36
N SER A 270 16.99 0.94 -24.50
CA SER A 270 16.78 0.99 -23.05
C SER A 270 16.89 2.41 -22.53
N ILE A 271 15.94 2.83 -21.67
CA ILE A 271 15.97 4.14 -21.00
C ILE A 271 17.19 4.26 -20.08
N ILE A 272 17.68 3.11 -19.57
CA ILE A 272 18.83 3.04 -18.67
C ILE A 272 20.09 2.50 -19.37
N TYR A 273 20.20 2.67 -20.70
CA TYR A 273 21.30 2.13 -21.51
C TYR A 273 22.68 2.59 -21.02
N GLU A 274 22.82 3.87 -20.66
CA GLU A 274 24.09 4.43 -20.16
C GLU A 274 24.55 3.78 -18.84
N GLN A 275 23.61 3.30 -18.02
CA GLN A 275 23.87 2.67 -16.71
C GLN A 275 24.05 1.15 -16.81
N ARG A 276 23.88 0.58 -18.01
CA ARG A 276 23.87 -0.87 -18.23
C ARG A 276 25.14 -1.57 -17.71
N LYS A 277 26.32 -1.00 -17.96
CA LYS A 277 27.60 -1.58 -17.53
C LYS A 277 27.69 -1.62 -16.01
N GLU A 278 27.38 -0.50 -15.35
CA GLU A 278 27.40 -0.38 -13.89
C GLU A 278 26.42 -1.37 -13.23
N ILE A 279 25.23 -1.51 -13.82
CA ILE A 279 24.20 -2.44 -13.30
C ILE A 279 24.65 -3.90 -13.50
N GLN A 280 25.26 -4.25 -14.66
CA GLN A 280 25.74 -5.60 -14.92
C GLN A 280 26.95 -6.01 -14.07
N GLU A 281 27.77 -5.04 -13.65
CA GLU A 281 28.89 -5.30 -12.73
C GLU A 281 28.43 -5.47 -11.28
N LYS A 282 27.25 -4.94 -10.95
CA LYS A 282 26.69 -5.00 -9.60
C LYS A 282 25.85 -6.25 -9.33
N PHE A 283 25.32 -6.88 -10.36
CA PHE A 283 24.44 -8.06 -10.33
C PHE A 283 24.97 -9.17 -11.25
#